data_b99c8ff0f9e1ef328f513205c682beb8
#
_entry.id   b99c8ff0f9e1ef328f513205c682beb8
#
_cell.length_a   1.000
_cell.length_b   1.000
_cell.length_c   1.000
_cell.angle_alpha   90.00
_cell.angle_beta   90.00
_cell.angle_gamma   90.00
#
_symmetry.space_group_name_H-M   'P 1'
#
loop_
_entity.id
_entity.type
_entity.pdbx_description
1 polymer ?
#
loop_
_entity_poly.entity_id
_entity_poly.type
_entity_poly.pdbx_seq_one_letter_code
_entity_poly.pdbx_strand_id
1 'polypeptide(L)'
;MDEYIKKIKGNKNFIYLSLAFIFLIIAFINPKFTMKKDISNYIFVVDITQSMLTQDALLNGEKVSRLKYAKDISQKVLEQLPCKTKVSIGMFAGVSVAATYTPIEVCENFSAINETIERLDWRSVWAGNTRLRASMINLARLIRSFPESAQVVYFTDGEEAPKLHAFNTEDLNQFQGANNWLFVGIGSDEGTPIPKYDNKNQLIGYWSNESFALQPGVAQISAQNAGGRDNNVSNASYDRYLSRLDEKYLKSLAQEVKGNYVNGSDLKEILSAMKKQPSAWRDDTEVQLRNIFSFFALLFFIMQFFSINRVKSLLKIKYGKS
;
A
#
# COMPACT_ATOMS: atom_id res chain seq x y z
N MET A 1 34.47 56.35 0.36
CA MET A 1 33.76 55.06 0.11
C MET A 1 34.30 53.93 1.00
N ASP A 2 35.61 53.84 1.16
CA ASP A 2 36.24 52.76 1.99
C ASP A 2 35.96 52.87 3.49
N GLU A 3 35.79 54.07 4.02
CA GLU A 3 35.50 54.27 5.48
C GLU A 3 34.05 53.83 5.83
N TYR A 4 33.10 54.04 4.91
CA TYR A 4 31.73 53.56 5.06
C TYR A 4 31.64 52.01 5.00
N ILE A 5 32.40 51.40 4.11
CA ILE A 5 32.46 49.92 3.98
C ILE A 5 33.13 49.32 5.25
N LYS A 6 34.13 49.96 5.83
CA LYS A 6 34.78 49.55 7.05
C LYS A 6 33.86 49.63 8.30
N LYS A 7 32.99 50.67 8.35
CA LYS A 7 32.00 50.88 9.40
C LYS A 7 30.84 49.87 9.30
N ILE A 8 30.43 49.48 8.09
CA ILE A 8 29.40 48.43 7.83
C ILE A 8 29.95 47.05 8.23
N LYS A 9 31.19 46.71 7.87
CA LYS A 9 31.85 45.45 8.27
C LYS A 9 31.99 45.29 9.78
N GLY A 10 32.03 46.38 10.55
CA GLY A 10 32.12 46.34 12.03
C GLY A 10 30.80 46.05 12.73
N ASN A 11 29.65 46.21 12.06
CA ASN A 11 28.34 46.03 12.68
C ASN A 11 27.69 44.70 12.25
N LYS A 12 27.97 43.63 13.01
CA LYS A 12 27.45 42.30 12.76
C LYS A 12 25.93 42.25 12.66
N ASN A 13 25.22 43.05 13.44
CA ASN A 13 23.77 43.11 13.43
C ASN A 13 23.24 43.63 12.10
N PHE A 14 23.93 44.64 11.51
CA PHE A 14 23.57 45.16 10.20
C PHE A 14 23.73 44.10 9.08
N ILE A 15 24.79 43.30 9.16
CA ILE A 15 25.04 42.22 8.19
C ILE A 15 23.94 41.15 8.30
N TYR A 16 23.58 40.71 9.52
CA TYR A 16 22.53 39.71 9.71
C TYR A 16 21.17 40.23 9.23
N LEU A 17 20.84 41.49 9.52
CA LEU A 17 19.59 42.11 9.08
C LEU A 17 19.53 42.24 7.55
N SER A 18 20.64 42.64 6.92
CA SER A 18 20.73 42.71 5.47
C SER A 18 20.58 41.33 4.81
N LEU A 19 21.22 40.30 5.37
CA LEU A 19 21.05 38.91 4.89
C LEU A 19 19.60 38.42 5.05
N ALA A 20 18.99 38.65 6.22
CA ALA A 20 17.60 38.31 6.45
C ALA A 20 16.68 38.99 5.42
N PHE A 21 16.91 40.26 5.13
CA PHE A 21 16.12 41.01 4.15
C PHE A 21 16.32 40.49 2.71
N ILE A 22 17.54 40.13 2.33
CA ILE A 22 17.84 39.54 1.01
C ILE A 22 17.12 38.19 0.88
N PHE A 23 17.22 37.30 1.88
CA PHE A 23 16.52 36.01 1.86
C PHE A 23 15.01 36.18 1.83
N LEU A 24 14.46 37.20 2.47
CA LEU A 24 13.04 37.49 2.44
C LEU A 24 12.58 37.99 1.05
N ILE A 25 13.40 38.83 0.37
CA ILE A 25 13.13 39.21 -1.02
C ILE A 25 13.15 37.99 -1.95
N ILE A 26 14.16 37.10 -1.79
CA ILE A 26 14.25 35.86 -2.57
C ILE A 26 13.03 34.95 -2.30
N ALA A 27 12.61 34.83 -1.03
CA ALA A 27 11.42 34.08 -0.67
C ALA A 27 10.13 34.67 -1.27
N PHE A 28 10.06 36.03 -1.38
CA PHE A 28 8.93 36.73 -2.01
C PHE A 28 8.86 36.48 -3.53
N ILE A 29 10.02 36.46 -4.20
CA ILE A 29 10.11 36.10 -5.63
C ILE A 29 9.71 34.66 -5.89
N ASN A 30 9.79 33.82 -4.84
CA ASN A 30 9.41 32.39 -4.87
C ASN A 30 10.07 31.62 -6.03
N PRO A 31 11.40 31.55 -6.09
CA PRO A 31 12.08 30.84 -7.17
C PRO A 31 11.67 29.36 -7.14
N LYS A 32 11.30 28.85 -8.32
CA LYS A 32 10.90 27.47 -8.52
C LYS A 32 12.06 26.69 -9.10
N PHE A 33 12.28 25.50 -8.56
CA PHE A 33 13.26 24.57 -9.10
C PHE A 33 12.53 23.34 -9.64
N THR A 34 12.72 23.02 -10.90
CA THR A 34 12.11 21.86 -11.53
C THR A 34 12.92 20.61 -11.22
N MET A 35 12.30 19.66 -10.54
CA MET A 35 12.87 18.33 -10.29
C MET A 35 12.08 17.26 -11.02
N LYS A 36 12.78 16.35 -11.68
CA LYS A 36 12.15 15.16 -12.25
C LYS A 36 11.78 14.21 -11.11
N LYS A 37 10.51 13.93 -10.97
CA LYS A 37 9.97 12.99 -9.99
C LYS A 37 9.37 11.80 -10.72
N ASP A 38 9.75 10.61 -10.29
CA ASP A 38 9.14 9.38 -10.77
C ASP A 38 7.72 9.26 -10.19
N ILE A 39 6.74 9.10 -11.08
CA ILE A 39 5.33 8.92 -10.74
C ILE A 39 4.96 7.49 -11.05
N SER A 40 4.32 6.84 -10.10
CA SER A 40 3.86 5.46 -10.22
C SER A 40 2.35 5.40 -10.24
N ASN A 41 1.79 4.49 -11.04
CA ASN A 41 0.38 4.15 -11.02
C ASN A 41 0.23 2.75 -10.43
N TYR A 42 -0.84 2.54 -9.69
CA TYR A 42 -1.09 1.26 -9.03
C TYR A 42 -2.50 0.75 -9.30
N ILE A 43 -2.64 -0.57 -9.28
CA ILE A 43 -3.90 -1.23 -9.00
C ILE A 43 -3.76 -1.98 -7.67
N PHE A 44 -4.57 -1.62 -6.69
CA PHE A 44 -4.71 -2.36 -5.44
C PHE A 44 -5.72 -3.47 -5.65
N VAL A 45 -5.25 -4.70 -5.72
CA VAL A 45 -6.10 -5.87 -5.84
C VAL A 45 -6.34 -6.43 -4.45
N VAL A 46 -7.58 -6.43 -4.02
CA VAL A 46 -7.97 -6.97 -2.72
C VAL A 46 -8.72 -8.29 -2.94
N ASP A 47 -8.21 -9.31 -2.29
CA ASP A 47 -8.87 -10.61 -2.22
C ASP A 47 -10.14 -10.48 -1.37
N ILE A 48 -11.29 -10.78 -1.97
CA ILE A 48 -12.60 -10.74 -1.30
C ILE A 48 -13.20 -12.14 -1.11
N THR A 49 -12.40 -13.19 -1.27
CA THR A 49 -12.85 -14.56 -1.12
C THR A 49 -13.16 -14.92 0.34
N GLN A 50 -13.77 -16.05 0.55
CA GLN A 50 -14.31 -16.42 1.86
C GLN A 50 -13.23 -16.68 2.92
N SER A 51 -12.03 -17.11 2.52
CA SER A 51 -10.88 -17.24 3.43
C SER A 51 -10.50 -15.89 4.07
N MET A 52 -10.72 -14.78 3.37
CA MET A 52 -10.51 -13.42 3.88
C MET A 52 -11.50 -12.99 4.98
N LEU A 53 -12.53 -13.80 5.27
CA LEU A 53 -13.43 -13.59 6.42
C LEU A 53 -12.86 -14.12 7.73
N THR A 54 -11.80 -14.93 7.67
CA THR A 54 -11.11 -15.49 8.85
C THR A 54 -10.65 -14.36 9.78
N GLN A 55 -10.93 -14.52 11.09
CA GLN A 55 -10.69 -13.49 12.12
C GLN A 55 -9.38 -13.74 12.85
N ASP A 56 -8.26 -13.60 12.17
CA ASP A 56 -6.92 -13.85 12.69
C ASP A 56 -5.95 -12.66 12.48
N ALA A 57 -6.36 -11.62 11.79
CA ALA A 57 -5.60 -10.38 11.67
C ALA A 57 -5.80 -9.49 12.90
N LEU A 58 -4.75 -8.76 13.31
CA LEU A 58 -4.79 -7.86 14.46
C LEU A 58 -4.85 -6.40 14.01
N LEU A 59 -5.90 -5.69 14.41
CA LEU A 59 -6.05 -4.26 14.19
C LEU A 59 -6.29 -3.57 15.53
N ASN A 60 -5.37 -2.69 15.93
CA ASN A 60 -5.43 -1.99 17.23
C ASN A 60 -5.57 -2.93 18.45
N GLY A 61 -4.99 -4.14 18.37
CA GLY A 61 -5.07 -5.15 19.44
C GLY A 61 -6.33 -6.01 19.41
N GLU A 62 -7.27 -5.77 18.52
CA GLU A 62 -8.46 -6.57 18.32
C GLU A 62 -8.32 -7.52 17.13
N LYS A 63 -8.88 -8.73 17.25
CA LYS A 63 -8.98 -9.67 16.13
C LYS A 63 -10.07 -9.20 15.18
N VAL A 64 -9.68 -9.03 13.91
CA VAL A 64 -10.60 -8.64 12.83
C VAL A 64 -10.48 -9.61 11.66
N SER A 65 -11.42 -9.58 10.72
CA SER A 65 -11.32 -10.34 9.50
C SER A 65 -10.13 -9.85 8.65
N ARG A 66 -9.50 -10.77 7.91
CA ARG A 66 -8.42 -10.44 6.95
C ARG A 66 -8.87 -9.38 5.96
N LEU A 67 -10.12 -9.46 5.47
CA LEU A 67 -10.69 -8.46 4.56
C LEU A 67 -10.75 -7.06 5.20
N LYS A 68 -11.21 -6.97 6.46
CA LYS A 68 -11.22 -5.70 7.20
C LYS A 68 -9.81 -5.14 7.36
N TYR A 69 -8.86 -6.00 7.68
CA TYR A 69 -7.45 -5.61 7.78
C TYR A 69 -6.86 -5.17 6.44
N ALA A 70 -7.15 -5.92 5.35
CA ALA A 70 -6.67 -5.57 4.01
C ALA A 70 -7.21 -4.20 3.56
N LYS A 71 -8.46 -3.88 3.88
CA LYS A 71 -9.05 -2.55 3.64
C LYS A 71 -8.31 -1.47 4.41
N ASP A 72 -8.12 -1.64 5.72
CA ASP A 72 -7.42 -0.67 6.58
C ASP A 72 -5.98 -0.42 6.11
N ILE A 73 -5.22 -1.48 5.81
CA ILE A 73 -3.85 -1.30 5.34
C ILE A 73 -3.79 -0.65 3.95
N SER A 74 -4.74 -0.98 3.06
CA SER A 74 -4.85 -0.34 1.74
C SER A 74 -5.16 1.15 1.85
N GLN A 75 -6.04 1.55 2.78
CA GLN A 75 -6.34 2.95 3.09
C GLN A 75 -5.13 3.69 3.64
N LYS A 76 -4.41 3.09 4.59
CA LYS A 76 -3.16 3.65 5.13
C LYS A 76 -2.05 3.80 4.08
N VAL A 77 -1.97 2.86 3.14
CA VAL A 77 -1.06 2.97 1.99
C VAL A 77 -1.50 4.14 1.09
N LEU A 78 -2.80 4.25 0.79
CA LEU A 78 -3.35 5.33 -0.03
C LEU A 78 -3.02 6.72 0.55
N GLU A 79 -3.14 6.90 1.87
CA GLU A 79 -2.81 8.15 2.58
C GLU A 79 -1.34 8.57 2.43
N GLN A 80 -0.43 7.64 2.17
CA GLN A 80 1.00 7.91 2.05
C GLN A 80 1.45 8.12 0.60
N LEU A 81 0.54 7.95 -0.37
CA LEU A 81 0.89 8.15 -1.76
C LEU A 81 0.98 9.65 -2.10
N PRO A 82 2.00 10.05 -2.88
CA PRO A 82 2.11 11.44 -3.32
C PRO A 82 1.05 11.78 -4.36
N CYS A 83 0.63 13.04 -4.42
CA CYS A 83 -0.19 13.55 -5.52
C CYS A 83 0.43 13.26 -6.89
N LYS A 84 -0.41 13.19 -7.92
CA LYS A 84 -0.15 12.75 -9.28
C LYS A 84 -0.04 11.23 -9.44
N THR A 85 0.12 10.47 -8.36
CA THR A 85 -0.05 9.01 -8.37
C THR A 85 -1.48 8.66 -8.72
N LYS A 86 -1.69 7.68 -9.61
CA LYS A 86 -3.02 7.19 -9.95
C LYS A 86 -3.23 5.80 -9.37
N VAL A 87 -4.42 5.56 -8.82
CA VAL A 87 -4.80 4.28 -8.21
C VAL A 87 -6.10 3.77 -8.79
N SER A 88 -6.14 2.48 -9.08
CA SER A 88 -7.34 1.69 -9.37
C SER A 88 -7.56 0.70 -8.24
N ILE A 89 -8.81 0.33 -7.97
CA ILE A 89 -9.15 -0.72 -7.02
C ILE A 89 -9.67 -1.93 -7.79
N GLY A 90 -9.09 -3.09 -7.52
CA GLY A 90 -9.48 -4.37 -8.07
C GLY A 90 -10.01 -5.32 -6.99
N MET A 91 -11.03 -6.08 -7.30
CA MET A 91 -11.54 -7.17 -6.49
C MET A 91 -11.12 -8.50 -7.10
N PHE A 92 -10.56 -9.38 -6.30
CA PHE A 92 -10.22 -10.73 -6.72
C PHE A 92 -11.21 -11.75 -6.17
N ALA A 93 -11.72 -12.58 -7.07
CA ALA A 93 -12.47 -13.80 -6.73
C ALA A 93 -12.39 -14.81 -7.89
N GLY A 94 -12.45 -16.08 -7.58
CA GLY A 94 -12.41 -17.13 -8.60
C GLY A 94 -11.09 -17.18 -9.35
N VAL A 95 -11.15 -16.92 -10.64
CA VAL A 95 -10.00 -16.96 -11.58
C VAL A 95 -9.65 -15.58 -12.16
N SER A 96 -10.27 -14.51 -11.66
CA SER A 96 -10.15 -13.20 -12.29
C SER A 96 -10.18 -12.05 -11.29
N VAL A 97 -9.72 -10.90 -11.74
CA VAL A 97 -9.80 -9.62 -11.04
C VAL A 97 -10.73 -8.71 -11.81
N ALA A 98 -11.65 -8.08 -11.10
CA ALA A 98 -12.50 -7.02 -11.63
C ALA A 98 -11.99 -5.65 -11.12
N ALA A 99 -11.54 -4.77 -12.01
CA ALA A 99 -11.24 -3.39 -11.64
C ALA A 99 -12.53 -2.56 -11.62
N THR A 100 -12.65 -1.72 -10.60
CA THR A 100 -13.82 -0.84 -10.45
C THR A 100 -13.78 0.34 -11.44
N TYR A 101 -12.58 0.82 -11.73
CA TYR A 101 -12.28 1.91 -12.67
C TYR A 101 -10.81 1.84 -13.11
N THR A 102 -10.47 2.54 -14.19
CA THR A 102 -9.08 2.77 -14.58
C THR A 102 -8.37 3.67 -13.55
N PRO A 103 -7.03 3.63 -13.43
CA PRO A 103 -6.33 4.42 -12.44
C PRO A 103 -6.66 5.92 -12.48
N ILE A 104 -7.12 6.47 -11.36
CA ILE A 104 -7.47 7.88 -11.16
C ILE A 104 -6.51 8.53 -10.16
N GLU A 105 -6.30 9.85 -10.29
CA GLU A 105 -5.36 10.61 -9.47
C GLU A 105 -5.79 10.65 -8.00
N VAL A 106 -4.83 10.39 -7.09
CA VAL A 106 -5.11 10.15 -5.66
C VAL A 106 -5.60 11.42 -4.97
N CYS A 107 -4.94 12.56 -5.12
CA CYS A 107 -5.27 13.75 -4.34
C CYS A 107 -6.61 14.37 -4.75
N GLU A 108 -6.92 14.35 -6.04
CA GLU A 108 -8.20 14.87 -6.56
C GLU A 108 -9.38 13.95 -6.24
N ASN A 109 -9.12 12.63 -6.13
CA ASN A 109 -10.16 11.62 -5.99
C ASN A 109 -10.02 10.81 -4.69
N PHE A 110 -9.32 11.33 -3.68
CA PHE A 110 -9.00 10.59 -2.46
C PHE A 110 -10.25 9.97 -1.81
N SER A 111 -11.30 10.76 -1.62
CA SER A 111 -12.54 10.29 -0.99
C SER A 111 -13.21 9.17 -1.79
N ALA A 112 -13.24 9.27 -3.13
CA ALA A 112 -13.85 8.25 -3.98
C ALA A 112 -13.06 6.94 -3.94
N ILE A 113 -11.73 6.99 -3.96
CA ILE A 113 -10.87 5.80 -3.86
C ILE A 113 -11.01 5.18 -2.47
N ASN A 114 -10.96 5.99 -1.42
CA ASN A 114 -11.08 5.52 -0.04
C ASN A 114 -12.44 4.87 0.22
N GLU A 115 -13.53 5.48 -0.25
CA GLU A 115 -14.87 4.92 -0.14
C GLU A 115 -15.02 3.63 -0.95
N THR A 116 -14.37 3.52 -2.12
CA THR A 116 -14.35 2.28 -2.89
C THR A 116 -13.70 1.14 -2.10
N ILE A 117 -12.56 1.40 -1.43
CA ILE A 117 -11.92 0.41 -0.55
C ILE A 117 -12.86 0.04 0.60
N GLU A 118 -13.49 1.02 1.24
CA GLU A 118 -14.41 0.77 2.36
C GLU A 118 -15.62 -0.08 1.97
N ARG A 119 -16.11 0.07 0.75
CA ARG A 119 -17.25 -0.69 0.21
C ARG A 119 -16.91 -2.07 -0.31
N LEU A 120 -15.64 -2.50 -0.34
CA LEU A 120 -15.30 -3.87 -0.69
C LEU A 120 -15.99 -4.84 0.26
N ASP A 121 -16.68 -5.83 -0.30
CA ASP A 121 -17.50 -6.76 0.46
C ASP A 121 -17.39 -8.15 -0.13
N TRP A 122 -17.28 -9.17 0.73
CA TRP A 122 -17.22 -10.57 0.34
C TRP A 122 -18.48 -11.04 -0.43
N ARG A 123 -19.61 -10.38 -0.25
CA ARG A 123 -20.86 -10.69 -0.98
C ARG A 123 -20.77 -10.34 -2.46
N SER A 124 -19.79 -9.56 -2.87
CA SER A 124 -19.50 -9.28 -4.28
C SER A 124 -18.74 -10.42 -4.97
N VAL A 125 -18.46 -11.52 -4.27
CA VAL A 125 -17.84 -12.73 -4.85
C VAL A 125 -18.75 -13.36 -5.90
N TRP A 126 -18.22 -13.53 -7.13
CA TRP A 126 -18.91 -14.15 -8.26
C TRP A 126 -18.55 -15.64 -8.48
N ALA A 127 -17.59 -16.17 -7.72
CA ALA A 127 -17.12 -17.54 -7.82
C ALA A 127 -16.77 -18.12 -6.45
N GLY A 128 -17.11 -19.38 -6.22
CA GLY A 128 -16.85 -20.07 -4.96
C GLY A 128 -15.42 -20.62 -4.80
N ASN A 129 -14.63 -20.62 -5.87
CA ASN A 129 -13.23 -21.07 -5.87
C ASN A 129 -12.27 -19.89 -5.70
N THR A 130 -11.00 -20.17 -5.37
CA THR A 130 -9.90 -19.22 -5.30
C THR A 130 -8.74 -19.78 -6.12
N ARG A 131 -8.41 -19.15 -7.23
CA ARG A 131 -7.39 -19.59 -8.18
C ARG A 131 -6.45 -18.41 -8.48
N LEU A 132 -5.57 -18.14 -7.54
CA LEU A 132 -4.67 -16.99 -7.58
C LEU A 132 -3.76 -17.05 -8.83
N ARG A 133 -3.17 -18.21 -9.12
CA ARG A 133 -2.30 -18.38 -10.31
C ARG A 133 -3.03 -18.06 -11.61
N ALA A 134 -4.24 -18.60 -11.77
CA ALA A 134 -5.06 -18.34 -12.97
C ALA A 134 -5.46 -16.87 -13.09
N SER A 135 -5.69 -16.20 -11.98
CA SER A 135 -6.06 -14.78 -11.96
C SER A 135 -4.96 -13.86 -12.49
N MET A 136 -3.70 -14.25 -12.36
CA MET A 136 -2.56 -13.41 -12.76
C MET A 136 -2.54 -13.13 -14.27
N ILE A 137 -2.87 -14.12 -15.10
CA ILE A 137 -2.94 -13.96 -16.55
C ILE A 137 -4.08 -13.00 -16.92
N ASN A 138 -5.22 -13.12 -16.25
CA ASN A 138 -6.38 -12.25 -16.48
C ASN A 138 -6.09 -10.82 -16.01
N LEU A 139 -5.44 -10.66 -14.86
CA LEU A 139 -5.03 -9.35 -14.33
C LEU A 139 -4.02 -8.67 -15.25
N ALA A 140 -3.05 -9.40 -15.80
CA ALA A 140 -2.09 -8.82 -16.75
C ALA A 140 -2.78 -8.33 -18.04
N ARG A 141 -3.82 -9.03 -18.53
CA ARG A 141 -4.63 -8.54 -19.67
C ARG A 141 -5.40 -7.28 -19.29
N LEU A 142 -6.00 -7.26 -18.10
CA LEU A 142 -6.73 -6.10 -17.59
C LEU A 142 -5.83 -4.86 -17.51
N ILE A 143 -4.65 -4.98 -16.94
CA ILE A 143 -3.71 -3.86 -16.82
C ILE A 143 -3.26 -3.34 -18.19
N ARG A 144 -3.07 -4.23 -19.17
CA ARG A 144 -2.73 -3.82 -20.55
C ARG A 144 -3.85 -3.03 -21.25
N SER A 145 -5.09 -3.15 -20.77
CA SER A 145 -6.21 -2.36 -21.30
C SER A 145 -6.30 -0.96 -20.67
N PHE A 146 -5.51 -0.68 -19.62
CA PHE A 146 -5.48 0.65 -19.03
C PHE A 146 -4.80 1.64 -19.97
N PRO A 147 -5.23 2.91 -19.96
CA PRO A 147 -4.62 3.94 -20.81
C PRO A 147 -3.15 4.22 -20.44
N GLU A 148 -2.77 3.92 -19.19
CA GLU A 148 -1.42 4.10 -18.67
C GLU A 148 -0.98 2.85 -17.90
N SER A 149 0.33 2.56 -17.89
CA SER A 149 0.86 1.42 -17.16
C SER A 149 0.63 1.56 -15.65
N ALA A 150 0.23 0.46 -15.01
CA ALA A 150 0.04 0.41 -13.57
C ALA A 150 0.75 -0.81 -12.97
N GLN A 151 1.30 -0.66 -11.78
CA GLN A 151 1.90 -1.73 -11.00
C GLN A 151 0.86 -2.36 -10.07
N VAL A 152 1.02 -3.64 -9.79
CA VAL A 152 0.10 -4.38 -8.93
C VAL A 152 0.59 -4.37 -7.49
N VAL A 153 -0.34 -4.12 -6.56
CA VAL A 153 -0.21 -4.41 -5.13
C VAL A 153 -1.37 -5.35 -4.78
N TYR A 154 -1.06 -6.60 -4.49
CA TYR A 154 -2.03 -7.67 -4.33
C TYR A 154 -2.15 -8.07 -2.87
N PHE A 155 -3.27 -7.79 -2.23
CA PHE A 155 -3.57 -8.11 -0.84
C PHE A 155 -4.36 -9.43 -0.78
N THR A 156 -3.74 -10.51 -0.28
CA THR A 156 -4.34 -11.85 -0.25
C THR A 156 -3.72 -12.68 0.87
N ASP A 157 -4.41 -13.73 1.30
CA ASP A 157 -3.85 -14.76 2.18
C ASP A 157 -3.09 -15.87 1.41
N GLY A 158 -3.15 -15.85 0.08
CA GLY A 158 -2.48 -16.82 -0.78
C GLY A 158 -3.14 -18.20 -0.80
N GLU A 159 -4.30 -18.35 -0.21
CA GLU A 159 -4.94 -19.66 -0.14
C GLU A 159 -5.62 -20.04 -1.45
N GLU A 160 -5.25 -21.19 -2.01
CA GLU A 160 -5.88 -21.74 -3.21
C GLU A 160 -6.99 -22.73 -2.82
N ALA A 161 -8.17 -22.55 -3.41
CA ALA A 161 -9.31 -23.44 -3.21
C ALA A 161 -9.97 -23.81 -4.55
N PRO A 162 -9.89 -25.07 -5.01
CA PRO A 162 -9.25 -26.22 -4.35
C PRO A 162 -7.72 -26.09 -4.30
N LYS A 163 -7.10 -26.82 -3.35
CA LYS A 163 -5.64 -26.83 -3.19
C LYS A 163 -4.94 -27.26 -4.48
N LEU A 164 -3.76 -26.70 -4.70
CA LEU A 164 -2.95 -27.02 -5.86
C LEU A 164 -2.44 -28.46 -5.83
N HIS A 165 -2.45 -29.09 -6.98
CA HIS A 165 -1.85 -30.39 -7.26
C HIS A 165 -1.38 -30.45 -8.72
N ALA A 166 -0.68 -31.52 -9.10
CA ALA A 166 -0.03 -31.63 -10.41
C ALA A 166 -0.94 -31.37 -11.63
N PHE A 167 -2.25 -31.61 -11.52
CA PHE A 167 -3.18 -31.46 -12.64
C PHE A 167 -3.95 -30.14 -12.67
N ASN A 168 -3.84 -29.31 -11.61
CA ASN A 168 -4.56 -28.04 -11.55
C ASN A 168 -3.64 -26.84 -11.33
N THR A 169 -2.33 -27.07 -11.31
CA THR A 169 -1.33 -25.99 -11.16
C THR A 169 -0.95 -25.47 -12.54
N GLU A 170 -1.26 -24.22 -12.81
CA GLU A 170 -0.81 -23.53 -14.02
C GLU A 170 0.69 -23.21 -13.92
N ASP A 171 1.44 -23.50 -14.98
CA ASP A 171 2.85 -23.14 -15.09
C ASP A 171 2.98 -21.66 -15.49
N LEU A 172 3.61 -20.87 -14.61
CA LEU A 172 3.87 -19.45 -14.83
C LEU A 172 5.32 -19.14 -15.16
N ASN A 173 6.19 -20.14 -15.34
CA ASN A 173 7.63 -19.91 -15.61
C ASN A 173 7.90 -19.08 -16.87
N GLN A 174 7.01 -19.17 -17.87
CA GLN A 174 7.11 -18.37 -19.10
C GLN A 174 6.25 -17.11 -19.07
N PHE A 175 5.52 -16.88 -17.97
CA PHE A 175 4.64 -15.73 -17.86
C PHE A 175 5.43 -14.46 -17.53
N GLN A 176 5.42 -13.48 -18.45
CA GLN A 176 6.16 -12.23 -18.33
C GLN A 176 5.30 -11.04 -17.87
N GLY A 177 4.05 -11.29 -17.53
CA GLY A 177 3.06 -10.23 -17.25
C GLY A 177 3.09 -9.65 -15.84
N ALA A 178 3.73 -10.34 -14.89
CA ALA A 178 3.68 -10.00 -13.46
C ALA A 178 5.02 -9.52 -12.88
N ASN A 179 5.95 -9.11 -13.74
CA ASN A 179 7.24 -8.59 -13.29
C ASN A 179 7.03 -7.38 -12.36
N ASN A 180 7.74 -7.40 -11.22
CA ASN A 180 7.68 -6.36 -10.18
C ASN A 180 6.33 -6.22 -9.45
N TRP A 181 5.38 -7.16 -9.61
CA TRP A 181 4.17 -7.15 -8.80
C TRP A 181 4.51 -7.35 -7.33
N LEU A 182 3.76 -6.69 -6.45
CA LEU A 182 3.92 -6.81 -5.02
C LEU A 182 2.77 -7.63 -4.45
N PHE A 183 3.11 -8.76 -3.81
CA PHE A 183 2.17 -9.56 -3.05
C PHE A 183 2.28 -9.19 -1.58
N VAL A 184 1.15 -8.81 -0.98
CA VAL A 184 1.04 -8.45 0.44
C VAL A 184 0.26 -9.54 1.14
N GLY A 185 0.94 -10.32 1.98
CA GLY A 185 0.34 -11.44 2.72
C GLY A 185 -0.50 -10.96 3.88
N ILE A 186 -1.78 -11.35 3.93
CA ILE A 186 -2.74 -10.95 4.95
C ILE A 186 -3.19 -12.17 5.77
N GLY A 187 -3.15 -12.07 7.08
CA GLY A 187 -3.55 -13.12 8.01
C GLY A 187 -2.40 -13.64 8.86
N SER A 188 -2.66 -14.69 9.63
CA SER A 188 -1.66 -15.36 10.44
C SER A 188 -1.34 -16.77 9.89
N ASP A 189 -0.21 -17.33 10.29
CA ASP A 189 0.20 -18.70 9.98
C ASP A 189 -0.54 -19.74 10.85
N GLU A 190 -1.23 -19.29 11.90
CA GLU A 190 -2.08 -20.15 12.73
C GLU A 190 -3.38 -20.48 12.00
N GLY A 191 -3.74 -21.78 11.96
CA GLY A 191 -4.99 -22.22 11.36
C GLY A 191 -6.21 -21.71 12.14
N THR A 192 -7.05 -20.92 11.48
CA THR A 192 -8.24 -20.34 12.09
C THR A 192 -9.47 -20.67 11.24
N PRO A 193 -10.64 -21.04 11.86
CA PRO A 193 -11.83 -21.42 11.12
C PRO A 193 -12.38 -20.27 10.28
N ILE A 194 -12.85 -20.57 9.06
CA ILE A 194 -13.52 -19.59 8.20
C ILE A 194 -14.99 -19.49 8.64
N PRO A 195 -15.45 -18.31 9.09
CA PRO A 195 -16.84 -18.11 9.43
C PRO A 195 -17.72 -18.14 8.17
N LYS A 196 -18.91 -18.67 8.32
CA LYS A 196 -19.91 -18.71 7.26
C LYS A 196 -21.10 -17.86 7.64
N TYR A 197 -21.45 -16.93 6.76
CA TYR A 197 -22.54 -16.00 6.96
C TYR A 197 -23.67 -16.26 5.96
N ASP A 198 -24.89 -15.96 6.38
CA ASP A 198 -26.05 -15.94 5.50
C ASP A 198 -26.15 -14.62 4.68
N ASN A 199 -27.17 -14.54 3.83
CA ASN A 199 -27.41 -13.32 3.01
C ASN A 199 -27.74 -12.08 3.85
N LYS A 200 -28.07 -12.24 5.14
CA LYS A 200 -28.34 -11.17 6.09
C LYS A 200 -27.11 -10.82 6.94
N ASN A 201 -25.95 -11.38 6.59
CA ASN A 201 -24.71 -11.22 7.33
C ASN A 201 -24.77 -11.77 8.78
N GLN A 202 -25.61 -12.79 9.02
CA GLN A 202 -25.68 -13.49 10.29
C GLN A 202 -24.77 -14.72 10.26
N LEU A 203 -23.97 -14.93 11.31
CA LEU A 203 -23.12 -16.10 11.43
C LEU A 203 -23.97 -17.35 11.57
N ILE A 204 -23.90 -18.24 10.59
CA ILE A 204 -24.62 -19.53 10.59
C ILE A 204 -23.73 -20.71 10.97
N GLY A 205 -22.41 -20.49 11.11
CA GLY A 205 -21.44 -21.51 11.49
C GLY A 205 -20.08 -21.30 10.83
N TYR A 206 -19.42 -22.40 10.50
CA TYR A 206 -18.11 -22.40 9.88
C TYR A 206 -18.08 -23.33 8.68
N TRP A 207 -17.19 -23.06 7.73
CA TRP A 207 -16.98 -23.94 6.59
C TRP A 207 -16.40 -25.28 7.01
N SER A 208 -16.93 -26.38 6.45
CA SER A 208 -16.40 -27.73 6.68
C SER A 208 -15.17 -28.01 5.83
N ASN A 209 -14.35 -28.97 6.24
CA ASN A 209 -13.21 -29.45 5.46
C ASN A 209 -13.65 -29.97 4.09
N GLU A 210 -14.76 -30.69 4.02
CA GLU A 210 -15.30 -31.24 2.78
C GLU A 210 -15.68 -30.10 1.81
N SER A 211 -16.39 -29.09 2.29
CA SER A 211 -16.85 -27.96 1.47
C SER A 211 -15.72 -27.05 0.99
N PHE A 212 -14.59 -26.98 1.70
CA PHE A 212 -13.54 -26.02 1.38
C PHE A 212 -12.29 -26.64 0.78
N ALA A 213 -11.78 -27.74 1.37
CA ALA A 213 -10.52 -28.35 0.96
C ALA A 213 -10.70 -29.46 -0.08
N LEU A 214 -11.78 -30.24 0.07
CA LEU A 214 -12.05 -31.42 -0.75
C LEU A 214 -13.10 -31.07 -1.81
N GLN A 215 -12.71 -30.44 -2.88
CA GLN A 215 -13.61 -30.37 -4.04
C GLN A 215 -13.42 -31.61 -4.89
N PRO A 216 -14.44 -32.47 -5.01
CA PRO A 216 -14.34 -33.71 -5.75
C PRO A 216 -14.27 -33.45 -7.26
N GLY A 217 -13.27 -34.03 -7.90
CA GLY A 217 -13.29 -34.44 -9.28
C GLY A 217 -13.16 -33.40 -10.38
N VAL A 218 -12.90 -33.95 -11.56
CA VAL A 218 -12.63 -33.26 -12.81
C VAL A 218 -13.77 -32.35 -13.30
N ALA A 219 -15.00 -32.58 -12.85
CA ALA A 219 -16.18 -31.78 -13.22
C ALA A 219 -16.11 -30.33 -12.72
N GLN A 220 -15.29 -30.04 -11.74
CA GLN A 220 -15.13 -28.70 -11.20
C GLN A 220 -14.00 -27.90 -11.85
N ILE A 221 -13.26 -28.52 -12.75
CA ILE A 221 -12.16 -27.87 -13.50
C ILE A 221 -12.70 -26.89 -14.54
N SER A 222 -13.97 -27.03 -14.95
CA SER A 222 -14.58 -26.08 -15.87
C SER A 222 -15.00 -24.80 -15.11
N ALA A 223 -14.61 -23.64 -15.65
CA ALA A 223 -15.03 -22.34 -15.13
C ALA A 223 -16.57 -22.18 -15.02
N GLN A 224 -17.32 -22.98 -15.76
CA GLN A 224 -18.79 -23.03 -15.75
C GLN A 224 -19.36 -23.69 -14.47
N ASN A 225 -18.59 -24.52 -13.77
CA ASN A 225 -19.00 -25.15 -12.52
C ASN A 225 -18.46 -24.43 -11.27
N ALA A 226 -17.96 -23.23 -11.40
CA ALA A 226 -17.39 -22.44 -10.30
C ALA A 226 -18.41 -22.13 -9.17
N GLY A 227 -19.72 -22.35 -9.41
CA GLY A 227 -20.78 -22.21 -8.41
C GLY A 227 -21.06 -23.46 -7.55
N GLY A 228 -20.37 -24.57 -7.83
CA GLY A 228 -20.72 -25.90 -7.25
C GLY A 228 -20.02 -26.24 -5.93
N ARG A 229 -19.56 -25.26 -5.14
CA ARG A 229 -19.06 -25.57 -3.79
C ARG A 229 -20.21 -26.09 -2.92
N ASP A 230 -20.01 -27.29 -2.33
CA ASP A 230 -20.94 -27.79 -1.34
C ASP A 230 -21.10 -26.77 -0.21
N ASN A 231 -22.35 -26.40 0.06
CA ASN A 231 -22.66 -25.30 0.97
C ASN A 231 -22.95 -25.77 2.39
N ASN A 232 -22.35 -26.89 2.83
CA ASN A 232 -22.55 -27.42 4.15
C ASN A 232 -21.82 -26.64 5.24
N VAL A 233 -22.51 -26.49 6.37
CA VAL A 233 -21.92 -25.96 7.60
C VAL A 233 -21.25 -27.12 8.33
N SER A 234 -20.07 -26.87 8.91
CA SER A 234 -19.38 -27.84 9.74
C SER A 234 -20.25 -28.27 10.94
N ASN A 235 -20.47 -29.57 11.10
CA ASN A 235 -21.27 -30.13 12.17
C ASN A 235 -20.53 -30.17 13.53
N ALA A 236 -19.19 -30.16 13.50
CA ALA A 236 -18.37 -30.26 14.71
C ALA A 236 -17.08 -29.42 14.55
N SER A 237 -16.45 -29.09 15.67
CA SER A 237 -15.22 -28.28 15.67
C SER A 237 -14.05 -28.92 14.91
N TYR A 238 -13.94 -30.26 14.93
CA TYR A 238 -12.89 -30.99 14.21
C TYR A 238 -13.12 -31.07 12.69
N ASP A 239 -14.33 -30.79 12.23
CA ASP A 239 -14.69 -30.76 10.82
C ASP A 239 -14.49 -29.37 10.19
N ARG A 240 -14.15 -28.36 10.98
CA ARG A 240 -13.94 -26.99 10.49
C ARG A 240 -12.68 -26.91 9.65
N TYR A 241 -12.80 -26.30 8.47
CA TYR A 241 -11.63 -25.96 7.69
C TYR A 241 -10.84 -24.84 8.37
N LEU A 242 -9.55 -25.07 8.55
CA LEU A 242 -8.64 -24.11 9.17
C LEU A 242 -7.82 -23.41 8.09
N SER A 243 -8.19 -22.17 7.80
CA SER A 243 -7.48 -21.29 6.88
C SER A 243 -6.27 -20.64 7.56
N ARG A 244 -5.22 -20.39 6.79
CA ARG A 244 -4.00 -19.70 7.23
C ARG A 244 -3.41 -18.88 6.10
N LEU A 245 -2.60 -17.89 6.43
CA LEU A 245 -1.75 -17.23 5.45
C LEU A 245 -0.75 -18.25 4.87
N ASP A 246 -0.78 -18.47 3.56
CA ASP A 246 0.22 -19.32 2.89
C ASP A 246 1.41 -18.47 2.41
N GLU A 247 2.16 -17.98 3.39
CA GLU A 247 3.32 -17.13 3.13
C GLU A 247 4.37 -17.82 2.25
N LYS A 248 4.58 -19.13 2.48
CA LYS A 248 5.55 -19.92 1.71
C LYS A 248 5.15 -19.98 0.25
N TYR A 249 3.89 -20.20 -0.03
CA TYR A 249 3.36 -20.21 -1.40
C TYR A 249 3.45 -18.84 -2.05
N LEU A 250 3.05 -17.76 -1.36
CA LEU A 250 3.14 -16.40 -1.91
C LEU A 250 4.57 -15.99 -2.24
N LYS A 251 5.55 -16.35 -1.40
CA LYS A 251 6.97 -16.14 -1.69
C LYS A 251 7.43 -16.90 -2.92
N SER A 252 7.05 -18.18 -3.03
CA SER A 252 7.38 -19.01 -4.19
C SER A 252 6.75 -18.45 -5.47
N LEU A 253 5.47 -18.06 -5.41
CA LEU A 253 4.74 -17.47 -6.52
C LEU A 253 5.37 -16.15 -6.97
N ALA A 254 5.72 -15.28 -6.01
CA ALA A 254 6.40 -14.03 -6.30
C ALA A 254 7.74 -14.27 -7.03
N GLN A 255 8.54 -15.22 -6.56
CA GLN A 255 9.80 -15.57 -7.22
C GLN A 255 9.60 -16.09 -8.66
N GLU A 256 8.62 -16.99 -8.86
CA GLU A 256 8.30 -17.56 -10.16
C GLU A 256 7.95 -16.49 -11.20
N VAL A 257 7.20 -15.47 -10.79
CA VAL A 257 6.77 -14.39 -11.68
C VAL A 257 7.65 -13.14 -11.64
N LYS A 258 8.80 -13.22 -10.98
CA LYS A 258 9.75 -12.08 -10.78
C LYS A 258 9.10 -10.88 -10.09
N GLY A 259 8.17 -11.15 -9.19
CA GLY A 259 7.54 -10.17 -8.30
C GLY A 259 8.22 -10.12 -6.93
N ASN A 260 7.60 -9.42 -6.00
CA ASN A 260 8.06 -9.27 -4.63
C ASN A 260 6.96 -9.70 -3.65
N TYR A 261 7.36 -10.15 -2.47
CA TYR A 261 6.47 -10.46 -1.37
C TYR A 261 6.83 -9.62 -0.15
N VAL A 262 5.82 -9.13 0.57
CA VAL A 262 5.95 -8.52 1.90
C VAL A 262 4.83 -9.01 2.81
N ASN A 263 5.10 -9.03 4.12
CA ASN A 263 4.05 -9.29 5.10
C ASN A 263 3.21 -8.02 5.29
N GLY A 264 1.88 -8.17 5.31
CA GLY A 264 0.95 -7.06 5.43
C GLY A 264 0.94 -6.36 6.80
N SER A 265 1.65 -6.90 7.81
CA SER A 265 1.72 -6.31 9.15
C SER A 265 2.61 -5.05 9.22
N ASP A 266 3.52 -4.84 8.26
CA ASP A 266 4.43 -3.68 8.25
C ASP A 266 4.16 -2.73 7.08
N LEU A 267 3.44 -1.63 7.38
CA LEU A 267 3.15 -0.56 6.42
C LEU A 267 4.42 0.04 5.78
N LYS A 268 5.51 0.17 6.55
CA LYS A 268 6.76 0.76 6.03
C LYS A 268 7.43 -0.15 5.02
N GLU A 269 7.37 -1.46 5.24
CA GLU A 269 7.89 -2.45 4.31
C GLU A 269 7.09 -2.43 3.00
N ILE A 270 5.75 -2.40 3.08
CA ILE A 270 4.86 -2.28 1.91
C ILE A 270 5.23 -1.03 1.09
N LEU A 271 5.28 0.14 1.72
CA LEU A 271 5.61 1.40 1.05
C LEU A 271 7.02 1.40 0.44
N SER A 272 7.98 0.77 1.13
CA SER A 272 9.36 0.62 0.63
C SER A 272 9.41 -0.29 -0.60
N ALA A 273 8.65 -1.39 -0.59
CA ALA A 273 8.56 -2.31 -1.72
C ALA A 273 7.85 -1.66 -2.92
N MET A 274 6.76 -0.92 -2.69
CA MET A 274 6.06 -0.16 -3.73
C MET A 274 6.96 0.88 -4.42
N LYS A 275 7.81 1.58 -3.65
CA LYS A 275 8.76 2.55 -4.21
C LYS A 275 9.83 1.94 -5.10
N LYS A 276 10.09 0.64 -4.98
CA LYS A 276 11.04 -0.09 -5.84
C LYS A 276 10.40 -0.56 -7.15
N GLN A 277 9.08 -0.54 -7.24
CA GLN A 277 8.38 -0.88 -8.48
C GLN A 277 8.67 0.18 -9.55
N PRO A 278 8.67 -0.20 -10.84
CA PRO A 278 8.89 0.75 -11.93
C PRO A 278 7.89 1.89 -11.92
N SER A 279 8.39 3.09 -12.18
CA SER A 279 7.53 4.27 -12.35
C SER A 279 6.76 4.18 -13.68
N ALA A 280 5.56 4.78 -13.71
CA ALA A 280 4.76 4.88 -14.93
C ALA A 280 5.32 5.95 -15.88
N TRP A 281 5.71 7.10 -15.34
CA TRP A 281 6.38 8.19 -16.08
C TRP A 281 7.21 9.06 -15.15
N ARG A 282 8.00 9.95 -15.76
CA ARG A 282 8.71 11.02 -15.04
C ARG A 282 8.01 12.33 -15.28
N ASP A 283 7.69 13.02 -14.20
CA ASP A 283 7.04 14.31 -14.23
C ASP A 283 7.96 15.41 -13.71
N ASP A 284 7.86 16.59 -14.32
CA ASP A 284 8.56 17.76 -13.88
C ASP A 284 7.78 18.41 -12.72
N THR A 285 8.22 18.14 -11.49
CA THR A 285 7.61 18.72 -10.29
C THR A 285 8.33 19.99 -9.92
N GLU A 286 7.60 21.10 -9.88
CA GLU A 286 8.12 22.37 -9.40
C GLU A 286 8.20 22.39 -7.87
N VAL A 287 9.41 22.45 -7.35
CA VAL A 287 9.64 22.63 -5.90
C VAL A 287 9.76 24.12 -5.62
N GLN A 288 8.85 24.63 -4.80
CA GLN A 288 8.88 26.00 -4.35
C GLN A 288 9.93 26.17 -3.24
N LEU A 289 10.94 26.99 -3.49
CA LEU A 289 12.02 27.21 -2.54
C LEU A 289 11.69 28.27 -1.47
N ARG A 290 10.51 28.87 -1.53
CA ARG A 290 10.03 29.91 -0.59
C ARG A 290 10.23 29.52 0.87
N ASN A 291 9.83 28.32 1.25
CA ASN A 291 9.91 27.87 2.65
C ASN A 291 11.37 27.77 3.16
N ILE A 292 12.28 27.35 2.27
CA ILE A 292 13.71 27.26 2.59
C ILE A 292 14.29 28.67 2.81
N PHE A 293 14.02 29.59 1.88
CA PHE A 293 14.51 30.97 2.00
C PHE A 293 13.87 31.71 3.17
N SER A 294 12.57 31.48 3.45
CA SER A 294 11.91 32.03 4.64
C SER A 294 12.53 31.52 5.93
N PHE A 295 12.91 30.23 5.99
CA PHE A 295 13.62 29.68 7.13
C PHE A 295 14.98 30.34 7.34
N PHE A 296 15.77 30.55 6.29
CA PHE A 296 17.05 31.26 6.40
C PHE A 296 16.86 32.73 6.79
N ALA A 297 15.86 33.40 6.25
CA ALA A 297 15.54 34.78 6.64
C ALA A 297 15.24 34.87 8.15
N LEU A 298 14.42 33.97 8.68
CA LEU A 298 14.11 33.88 10.10
C LEU A 298 15.36 33.55 10.94
N LEU A 299 16.20 32.62 10.48
CA LEU A 299 17.43 32.24 11.15
C LEU A 299 18.37 33.44 11.31
N PHE A 300 18.63 34.18 10.22
CA PHE A 300 19.49 35.37 10.26
C PHE A 300 18.89 36.50 11.10
N PHE A 301 17.56 36.66 11.05
CA PHE A 301 16.87 37.61 11.92
C PHE A 301 17.02 37.27 13.41
N ILE A 302 16.93 36.01 13.78
CA ILE A 302 17.16 35.55 15.17
C ILE A 302 18.63 35.70 15.57
N MET A 303 19.59 35.41 14.67
CA MET A 303 21.01 35.49 14.94
C MET A 303 21.46 36.92 15.32
N GLN A 304 20.78 37.98 14.89
CA GLN A 304 21.07 39.35 15.30
C GLN A 304 20.93 39.57 16.82
N PHE A 305 20.04 38.80 17.49
CA PHE A 305 19.82 38.90 18.95
C PHE A 305 20.81 38.08 19.75
N PHE A 306 21.46 37.09 19.13
CA PHE A 306 22.46 36.26 19.76
C PHE A 306 23.87 36.88 19.61
N SER A 307 24.22 37.85 20.48
CA SER A 307 25.60 38.27 20.60
C SER A 307 26.42 37.13 21.19
N ILE A 308 27.48 36.71 20.48
CA ILE A 308 28.42 35.65 20.94
C ILE A 308 28.90 35.87 22.34
N ASN A 309 29.01 37.13 22.78
CA ASN A 309 29.41 37.50 24.13
C ASN A 309 28.34 37.19 25.19
N ARG A 310 27.04 37.28 24.86
CA ARG A 310 25.94 36.86 25.75
C ARG A 310 25.87 35.35 25.89
N VAL A 311 26.06 34.61 24.83
CA VAL A 311 26.08 33.14 24.86
C VAL A 311 27.26 32.64 25.66
N LYS A 312 28.48 33.25 25.51
CA LYS A 312 29.65 32.91 26.31
C LYS A 312 29.45 33.26 27.80
N SER A 313 28.75 34.34 28.14
CA SER A 313 28.42 34.68 29.52
C SER A 313 27.43 33.71 30.15
N LEU A 314 26.42 33.28 29.42
CA LEU A 314 25.43 32.28 29.86
C LEU A 314 26.08 30.89 30.06
N LEU A 315 27.00 30.49 29.19
CA LEU A 315 27.75 29.24 29.30
C LEU A 315 28.76 29.31 30.48
N LYS A 316 29.41 30.46 30.71
CA LYS A 316 30.27 30.65 31.90
C LYS A 316 29.50 30.56 33.22
N ILE A 317 28.27 31.04 33.28
CA ILE A 317 27.44 30.94 34.49
C ILE A 317 27.02 29.48 34.74
N LYS A 318 26.92 28.66 33.73
CA LYS A 318 26.52 27.25 33.87
C LYS A 318 27.69 26.31 34.25
N TYR A 319 28.93 26.68 33.97
CA TYR A 319 30.14 25.89 34.26
C TYR A 319 31.07 26.53 35.30
N GLY A 320 30.66 27.63 35.93
CA GLY A 320 31.46 28.37 36.92
C GLY A 320 31.06 28.14 38.38
N LYS A 321 30.35 27.04 38.68
CA LYS A 321 30.12 26.56 40.05
C LYS A 321 30.48 25.09 40.12
N SER A 322 31.75 24.82 40.32
CA SER A 322 32.25 23.63 41.00
C SER A 322 33.45 24.05 41.85
#